data_b8c2ca396af811a7d15eb6a386399f13
#
_entry.id   b8c2ca396af811a7d15eb6a386399f13
#
_cell.length_a   1.000
_cell.length_b   1.000
_cell.length_c   1.000
_cell.angle_alpha   90.00
_cell.angle_beta   90.00
_cell.angle_gamma   90.00
#
_symmetry.space_group_name_H-M   'P 1'
#
loop_
_entity.id
_entity.type
_entity.pdbx_description
1 polymer ?
#
loop_
_entity_poly.entity_id
_entity_poly.type
_entity_poly.pdbx_seq_one_letter_code
_entity_poly.pdbx_strand_id
1 'polypeptide(L)'
;MPFLPWLLLVVCMALASGCAVNPATGRDDFVLMDEATEQELGIRYNQDVQQRYPRYPDAQLQAYVQQVGERVARYSHRPDLAFIFTVIDSPDLNAFALPGGYIYVHRGLLAYLGSEAELAAVLAHEIGHVTARHGARQRSQSQAWGAIGQVAALGTGVGAVADATQLLGGALVRGYGREMELQADELALQYLARSGYDPQALVKVIEVLQAQDAFLRSERADPGRQAGGYHGLFDSHPAHEARLRQLMSRETGPGVWNRDAYFQALDGLVIGGPVGQGVLRGRHLSHGPLGVALDYPLGWRVVSEPDSVTAYSPDGAVYLGLRSEPVDPGLSPMTFLSARVGGRHLLDARTLDGAALPGATAWLAGPPARRVAVAFGDARAYLFVAGAEKGAALRDADAQVLATVLSLRGVTEQDASLAEPVRIRTVKVGKGQHLTDFISVGNATVSTRDLENRIRLLNNLYPIGDVQPGDWLKVVR
;
A
#
# COMPACT_ATOMS: atom_id res chain seq x y z
N MET A 1 19.92 31.98 37.32
CA MET A 1 19.06 31.07 36.55
C MET A 1 17.98 30.40 37.44
N PRO A 2 16.96 31.15 37.93
CA PRO A 2 15.94 30.57 38.82
C PRO A 2 14.73 29.95 38.07
N PHE A 3 14.65 30.00 36.75
CA PHE A 3 13.48 29.51 35.98
C PHE A 3 13.50 28.01 35.68
N LEU A 4 14.65 27.34 35.70
CA LEU A 4 14.80 25.94 35.35
C LEU A 4 14.03 24.98 36.27
N PRO A 5 14.06 25.14 37.63
CA PRO A 5 13.30 24.27 38.53
C PRO A 5 11.78 24.45 38.42
N TRP A 6 11.29 25.66 38.13
CA TRP A 6 9.86 25.92 37.89
C TRP A 6 9.39 25.30 36.57
N LEU A 7 10.20 25.36 35.52
CA LEU A 7 9.91 24.73 34.23
C LEU A 7 9.86 23.19 34.37
N LEU A 8 10.82 22.62 35.11
CA LEU A 8 10.82 21.19 35.43
C LEU A 8 9.59 20.79 36.24
N LEU A 9 9.17 21.60 37.21
CA LEU A 9 7.99 21.33 38.04
C LEU A 9 6.70 21.37 37.18
N VAL A 10 6.56 22.33 36.27
CA VAL A 10 5.43 22.44 35.35
C VAL A 10 5.39 21.26 34.37
N VAL A 11 6.55 20.86 33.84
CA VAL A 11 6.66 19.67 32.97
C VAL A 11 6.31 18.39 33.72
N CYS A 12 6.79 18.23 34.97
CA CYS A 12 6.43 17.09 35.82
C CYS A 12 4.94 17.06 36.18
N MET A 13 4.32 18.22 36.47
CA MET A 13 2.88 18.30 36.71
C MET A 13 2.05 17.99 35.46
N ALA A 14 2.47 18.47 34.27
CA ALA A 14 1.83 18.16 32.99
C ALA A 14 1.94 16.68 32.63
N LEU A 15 3.06 16.04 32.95
CA LEU A 15 3.26 14.60 32.73
C LEU A 15 2.45 13.74 33.72
N ALA A 16 2.23 14.21 34.96
CA ALA A 16 1.44 13.52 35.95
C ALA A 16 -0.08 13.53 35.69
N SER A 17 -0.57 14.52 34.91
CA SER A 17 -1.98 14.60 34.50
C SER A 17 -2.30 13.83 33.21
N GLY A 18 -1.31 13.19 32.60
CA GLY A 18 -1.44 12.49 31.31
C GLY A 18 -1.75 10.99 31.39
N CYS A 19 -2.33 10.49 32.49
CA CYS A 19 -2.72 9.07 32.63
C CYS A 19 -4.20 8.91 32.31
N ALA A 20 -4.53 7.96 31.40
CA ALA A 20 -5.89 7.53 31.13
C ALA A 20 -5.99 6.01 31.28
N VAL A 21 -7.12 5.54 31.79
CA VAL A 21 -7.37 4.09 31.91
C VAL A 21 -7.45 3.49 30.50
N ASN A 22 -6.65 2.45 30.25
CA ASN A 22 -6.72 1.67 29.04
C ASN A 22 -7.98 0.79 29.07
N PRO A 23 -8.92 0.96 28.12
CA PRO A 23 -10.17 0.21 28.13
C PRO A 23 -9.98 -1.31 28.04
N ALA A 24 -8.88 -1.75 27.41
CA ALA A 24 -8.61 -3.17 27.19
C ALA A 24 -7.93 -3.86 28.39
N THR A 25 -7.14 -3.10 29.21
CA THR A 25 -6.36 -3.69 30.32
C THR A 25 -6.83 -3.25 31.70
N GLY A 26 -7.61 -2.17 31.76
CA GLY A 26 -7.98 -1.52 33.03
C GLY A 26 -6.83 -0.83 33.76
N ARG A 27 -5.64 -0.75 33.16
CA ARG A 27 -4.45 -0.09 33.72
C ARG A 27 -4.32 1.33 33.19
N ASP A 28 -3.65 2.18 33.95
CA ASP A 28 -3.34 3.54 33.52
C ASP A 28 -2.23 3.51 32.45
N ASP A 29 -2.49 4.12 31.33
CA ASP A 29 -1.54 4.37 30.24
C ASP A 29 -1.24 5.87 30.12
N PHE A 30 -0.03 6.19 29.64
CA PHE A 30 0.33 7.57 29.33
C PHE A 30 -0.33 8.00 28.03
N VAL A 31 -1.42 8.76 28.16
CA VAL A 31 -2.21 9.28 27.03
C VAL A 31 -2.59 10.74 27.31
N LEU A 32 -2.04 11.66 26.51
CA LEU A 32 -2.25 13.11 26.64
C LEU A 32 -3.54 13.62 25.97
N MET A 33 -4.33 12.70 25.37
CA MET A 33 -5.56 13.09 24.68
C MET A 33 -6.77 12.34 25.24
N ASP A 34 -7.89 13.03 25.37
CA ASP A 34 -9.18 12.44 25.74
C ASP A 34 -9.81 11.71 24.54
N GLU A 35 -10.91 11.00 24.78
CA GLU A 35 -11.60 10.25 23.74
C GLU A 35 -12.25 11.13 22.67
N ALA A 36 -12.73 12.33 23.02
CA ALA A 36 -13.32 13.25 22.07
C ALA A 36 -12.27 13.76 21.07
N THR A 37 -11.11 14.17 21.57
CA THR A 37 -9.96 14.56 20.75
C THR A 37 -9.46 13.40 19.87
N GLU A 38 -9.46 12.15 20.41
CA GLU A 38 -9.11 10.97 19.64
C GLU A 38 -10.07 10.74 18.47
N GLN A 39 -11.38 10.89 18.69
CA GLN A 39 -12.40 10.75 17.65
C GLN A 39 -12.27 11.84 16.57
N GLU A 40 -12.08 13.11 16.96
CA GLU A 40 -11.85 14.20 16.00
C GLU A 40 -10.61 13.98 15.15
N LEU A 41 -9.55 13.46 15.76
CA LEU A 41 -8.32 13.10 15.05
C LEU A 41 -8.59 11.98 14.04
N GLY A 42 -9.36 10.97 14.45
CA GLY A 42 -9.78 9.88 13.59
C GLY A 42 -10.57 10.35 12.38
N ILE A 43 -11.51 11.26 12.55
CA ILE A 43 -12.29 11.86 11.45
C ILE A 43 -11.36 12.55 10.44
N ARG A 44 -10.40 13.36 10.90
CA ARG A 44 -9.44 14.05 10.03
C ARG A 44 -8.57 13.08 9.25
N TYR A 45 -8.01 12.07 9.93
CA TYR A 45 -7.19 11.05 9.27
C TYR A 45 -8.00 10.21 8.27
N ASN A 46 -9.27 9.91 8.60
CA ASN A 46 -10.18 9.23 7.69
C ASN A 46 -10.38 10.03 6.39
N GLN A 47 -10.54 11.35 6.46
CA GLN A 47 -10.64 12.22 5.28
C GLN A 47 -9.35 12.17 4.44
N ASP A 48 -8.18 12.24 5.07
CA ASP A 48 -6.89 12.15 4.38
C ASP A 48 -6.69 10.80 3.69
N VAL A 49 -7.08 9.71 4.36
CA VAL A 49 -7.00 8.36 3.78
C VAL A 49 -7.92 8.20 2.59
N GLN A 50 -9.17 8.68 2.68
CA GLN A 50 -10.13 8.61 1.57
C GLN A 50 -9.70 9.41 0.34
N GLN A 51 -8.90 10.48 0.52
CA GLN A 51 -8.32 11.22 -0.60
C GLN A 51 -7.17 10.47 -1.28
N ARG A 52 -6.39 9.69 -0.53
CA ARG A 52 -5.20 8.97 -1.04
C ARG A 52 -5.50 7.59 -1.56
N TYR A 53 -6.45 6.90 -0.95
CA TYR A 53 -6.78 5.50 -1.22
C TYR A 53 -8.25 5.39 -1.62
N PRO A 54 -8.55 5.19 -2.90
CA PRO A 54 -9.93 5.00 -3.32
C PRO A 54 -10.53 3.75 -2.68
N ARG A 55 -11.80 3.84 -2.33
CA ARG A 55 -12.56 2.69 -1.86
C ARG A 55 -12.69 1.68 -3.00
N TYR A 56 -12.45 0.40 -2.72
CA TYR A 56 -12.63 -0.66 -3.73
C TYR A 56 -14.10 -0.72 -4.17
N PRO A 57 -14.40 -0.67 -5.50
CA PRO A 57 -15.77 -0.48 -6.00
C PRO A 57 -16.57 -1.78 -6.05
N ASP A 58 -16.65 -2.51 -4.95
CA ASP A 58 -17.44 -3.71 -4.77
C ASP A 58 -18.28 -3.60 -3.49
N ALA A 59 -19.56 -3.29 -3.65
CA ALA A 59 -20.46 -3.07 -2.52
C ALA A 59 -20.71 -4.35 -1.70
N GLN A 60 -20.69 -5.53 -2.35
CA GLN A 60 -20.92 -6.81 -1.67
C GLN A 60 -19.72 -7.17 -0.80
N LEU A 61 -18.50 -7.04 -1.33
CA LEU A 61 -17.28 -7.26 -0.56
C LEU A 61 -17.16 -6.25 0.60
N GLN A 62 -17.50 -4.98 0.38
CA GLN A 62 -17.52 -3.98 1.44
C GLN A 62 -18.48 -4.38 2.58
N ALA A 63 -19.69 -4.78 2.24
CA ALA A 63 -20.70 -5.22 3.21
C ALA A 63 -20.25 -6.49 3.95
N TYR A 64 -19.64 -7.42 3.25
CA TYR A 64 -19.11 -8.64 3.84
C TYR A 64 -18.02 -8.36 4.88
N VAL A 65 -17.03 -7.54 4.53
CA VAL A 65 -15.93 -7.16 5.45
C VAL A 65 -16.47 -6.38 6.65
N GLN A 66 -17.43 -5.45 6.44
CA GLN A 66 -18.12 -4.74 7.52
C GLN A 66 -18.82 -5.72 8.47
N GLN A 67 -19.56 -6.69 7.95
CA GLN A 67 -20.29 -7.69 8.74
C GLN A 67 -19.33 -8.56 9.60
N VAL A 68 -18.21 -9.02 9.02
CA VAL A 68 -17.20 -9.80 9.75
C VAL A 68 -16.59 -8.95 10.85
N GLY A 69 -16.21 -7.70 10.54
CA GLY A 69 -15.63 -6.78 11.51
C GLY A 69 -16.58 -6.42 12.66
N GLU A 70 -17.84 -6.13 12.37
CA GLU A 70 -18.87 -5.85 13.39
C GLU A 70 -19.11 -7.05 14.32
N ARG A 71 -19.10 -8.26 13.76
CA ARG A 71 -19.20 -9.48 14.57
C ARG A 71 -18.08 -9.56 15.59
N VAL A 72 -16.85 -9.26 15.22
CA VAL A 72 -15.68 -9.25 16.12
C VAL A 72 -15.76 -8.07 17.11
N ALA A 73 -16.07 -6.87 16.60
CA ALA A 73 -16.10 -5.63 17.39
C ALA A 73 -17.08 -5.68 18.58
N ARG A 74 -18.22 -6.35 18.41
CA ARG A 74 -19.21 -6.57 19.49
C ARG A 74 -18.63 -7.27 20.73
N TYR A 75 -17.60 -8.05 20.56
CA TYR A 75 -16.93 -8.77 21.65
C TYR A 75 -15.60 -8.10 22.08
N SER A 76 -15.32 -6.92 21.58
CA SER A 76 -14.17 -6.13 21.96
C SER A 76 -14.37 -5.42 23.31
N HIS A 77 -13.35 -4.77 23.81
CA HIS A 77 -13.43 -3.96 25.04
C HIS A 77 -14.06 -2.57 24.82
N ARG A 78 -14.43 -2.23 23.58
CA ARG A 78 -15.17 -0.99 23.26
C ARG A 78 -16.34 -1.30 22.31
N PRO A 79 -17.34 -2.13 22.73
CA PRO A 79 -18.42 -2.57 21.85
C PRO A 79 -19.36 -1.42 21.44
N ASP A 80 -19.37 -0.32 22.20
CA ASP A 80 -20.20 0.86 21.92
C ASP A 80 -19.54 1.82 20.91
N LEU A 81 -18.27 1.61 20.57
CA LEU A 81 -17.60 2.40 19.55
C LEU A 81 -18.10 1.97 18.16
N ALA A 82 -18.45 2.96 17.34
CA ALA A 82 -18.82 2.71 15.94
C ALA A 82 -17.56 2.34 15.14
N PHE A 83 -17.41 1.05 14.81
CA PHE A 83 -16.34 0.58 13.92
C PHE A 83 -16.77 0.63 12.47
N ILE A 84 -15.93 1.23 11.63
CA ILE A 84 -16.12 1.35 10.19
C ILE A 84 -14.99 0.63 9.47
N PHE A 85 -15.35 -0.43 8.74
CA PHE A 85 -14.41 -1.24 8.00
C PHE A 85 -14.50 -0.90 6.51
N THR A 86 -13.37 -0.57 5.90
CA THR A 86 -13.32 -0.17 4.49
C THR A 86 -12.28 -0.98 3.73
N VAL A 87 -12.69 -1.62 2.64
CA VAL A 87 -11.75 -2.20 1.68
C VAL A 87 -11.29 -1.10 0.72
N ILE A 88 -9.98 -0.86 0.68
CA ILE A 88 -9.36 0.12 -0.23
C ILE A 88 -8.73 -0.55 -1.44
N ASP A 89 -8.76 0.16 -2.57
CA ASP A 89 -8.24 -0.34 -3.85
C ASP A 89 -6.71 -0.20 -3.91
N SER A 90 -6.03 -1.03 -3.16
CA SER A 90 -4.57 -1.15 -3.15
C SER A 90 -4.15 -2.61 -3.25
N PRO A 91 -3.14 -2.94 -4.06
CA PRO A 91 -2.59 -4.28 -4.17
C PRO A 91 -1.71 -4.69 -3.00
N ASP A 92 -1.42 -3.79 -2.07
CA ASP A 92 -0.54 -4.06 -0.94
C ASP A 92 -1.14 -5.10 0.01
N LEU A 93 -0.30 -5.86 0.68
CA LEU A 93 -0.71 -6.79 1.73
C LEU A 93 -0.71 -6.05 3.07
N ASN A 94 -1.68 -5.20 3.29
CA ASN A 94 -1.73 -4.37 4.48
C ASN A 94 -3.16 -4.20 5.02
N ALA A 95 -3.25 -3.90 6.32
CA ALA A 95 -4.43 -3.39 7.01
C ALA A 95 -3.94 -2.38 8.04
N PHE A 96 -4.77 -1.44 8.45
CA PHE A 96 -4.43 -0.49 9.49
C PHE A 96 -5.67 0.12 10.13
N ALA A 97 -5.52 0.50 11.40
CA ALA A 97 -6.54 1.20 12.16
C ALA A 97 -6.17 2.67 12.39
N LEU A 98 -7.18 3.53 12.35
CA LEU A 98 -7.09 4.90 12.79
C LEU A 98 -7.81 5.07 14.13
N PRO A 99 -7.47 6.10 14.91
CA PRO A 99 -8.26 6.48 16.08
C PRO A 99 -9.74 6.63 15.75
N GLY A 100 -10.62 6.38 16.69
CA GLY A 100 -12.08 6.54 16.49
C GLY A 100 -12.77 5.37 15.78
N GLY A 101 -12.08 4.25 15.53
CA GLY A 101 -12.70 3.01 15.04
C GLY A 101 -12.72 2.84 13.52
N TYR A 102 -11.98 3.63 12.76
CA TYR A 102 -11.84 3.45 11.32
C TYR A 102 -10.76 2.40 11.04
N ILE A 103 -11.14 1.31 10.35
CA ILE A 103 -10.25 0.20 9.99
C ILE A 103 -10.26 0.00 8.48
N TYR A 104 -9.08 -0.05 7.90
CA TYR A 104 -8.86 -0.20 6.47
C TYR A 104 -8.18 -1.52 6.17
N VAL A 105 -8.67 -2.20 5.14
CA VAL A 105 -8.07 -3.44 4.63
C VAL A 105 -7.77 -3.24 3.16
N HIS A 106 -6.55 -3.47 2.76
CA HIS A 106 -6.15 -3.46 1.36
C HIS A 106 -6.71 -4.71 0.66
N ARG A 107 -7.26 -4.54 -0.56
CA ARG A 107 -7.77 -5.71 -1.31
C ARG A 107 -6.68 -6.75 -1.61
N GLY A 108 -5.42 -6.30 -1.71
CA GLY A 108 -4.29 -7.20 -1.88
C GLY A 108 -4.15 -8.20 -0.73
N LEU A 109 -4.36 -7.77 0.52
CA LEU A 109 -4.33 -8.67 1.67
C LEU A 109 -5.45 -9.71 1.59
N LEU A 110 -6.68 -9.28 1.25
CA LEU A 110 -7.80 -10.21 1.10
C LEU A 110 -7.50 -11.34 0.10
N ALA A 111 -6.79 -11.05 -0.97
CA ALA A 111 -6.44 -12.05 -1.97
C ALA A 111 -5.66 -13.26 -1.40
N TYR A 112 -4.83 -13.03 -0.38
CA TYR A 112 -3.95 -14.07 0.18
C TYR A 112 -4.51 -14.78 1.41
N LEU A 113 -5.52 -14.23 2.09
CA LEU A 113 -6.20 -14.93 3.19
C LEU A 113 -6.99 -16.13 2.67
N GLY A 114 -7.09 -17.20 3.45
CA GLY A 114 -7.69 -18.48 3.06
C GLY A 114 -9.06 -18.75 3.69
N SER A 115 -9.57 -17.86 4.56
CA SER A 115 -10.84 -18.04 5.26
C SER A 115 -11.39 -16.75 5.86
N GLU A 116 -12.69 -16.76 6.21
CA GLU A 116 -13.32 -15.67 6.98
C GLU A 116 -12.68 -15.51 8.36
N ALA A 117 -12.25 -16.61 8.98
CA ALA A 117 -11.57 -16.56 10.27
C ALA A 117 -10.22 -15.82 10.16
N GLU A 118 -9.48 -15.99 9.07
CA GLU A 118 -8.24 -15.23 8.83
C GLU A 118 -8.52 -13.73 8.62
N LEU A 119 -9.59 -13.38 7.89
CA LEU A 119 -10.05 -12.00 7.81
C LEU A 119 -10.45 -11.47 9.19
N ALA A 120 -11.23 -12.23 9.94
CA ALA A 120 -11.61 -11.88 11.30
C ALA A 120 -10.39 -11.70 12.23
N ALA A 121 -9.31 -12.48 12.03
CA ALA A 121 -8.08 -12.37 12.80
C ALA A 121 -7.33 -11.05 12.50
N VAL A 122 -7.23 -10.65 11.23
CA VAL A 122 -6.69 -9.34 10.86
C VAL A 122 -7.51 -8.22 11.50
N LEU A 123 -8.83 -8.27 11.34
CA LEU A 123 -9.73 -7.25 11.89
C LEU A 123 -9.70 -7.22 13.42
N ALA A 124 -9.59 -8.37 14.08
CA ALA A 124 -9.46 -8.47 15.55
C ALA A 124 -8.19 -7.82 16.05
N HIS A 125 -7.07 -7.98 15.33
CA HIS A 125 -5.80 -7.34 15.64
C HIS A 125 -5.90 -5.81 15.53
N GLU A 126 -6.50 -5.30 14.44
CA GLU A 126 -6.74 -3.86 14.26
C GLU A 126 -7.71 -3.29 15.30
N ILE A 127 -8.78 -4.01 15.64
CA ILE A 127 -9.68 -3.66 16.74
C ILE A 127 -8.90 -3.63 18.07
N GLY A 128 -7.93 -4.54 18.28
CA GLY A 128 -7.03 -4.55 19.43
C GLY A 128 -6.25 -3.24 19.57
N HIS A 129 -5.69 -2.72 18.45
CA HIS A 129 -5.01 -1.44 18.44
C HIS A 129 -5.93 -0.27 18.81
N VAL A 130 -7.16 -0.27 18.31
CA VAL A 130 -8.16 0.77 18.66
C VAL A 130 -8.58 0.69 20.12
N THR A 131 -8.90 -0.51 20.62
CA THR A 131 -9.41 -0.71 21.98
C THR A 131 -8.36 -0.45 23.05
N ALA A 132 -7.08 -0.76 22.77
CA ALA A 132 -5.95 -0.44 23.62
C ALA A 132 -5.40 0.99 23.39
N ARG A 133 -6.03 1.79 22.51
CA ARG A 133 -5.67 3.17 22.22
C ARG A 133 -4.21 3.35 21.79
N HIS A 134 -3.64 2.38 21.07
CA HIS A 134 -2.21 2.37 20.70
C HIS A 134 -1.80 3.61 19.91
N GLY A 135 -2.63 4.09 18.98
CA GLY A 135 -2.39 5.32 18.24
C GLY A 135 -2.30 6.56 19.13
N ALA A 136 -3.18 6.67 20.15
CA ALA A 136 -3.15 7.77 21.11
C ALA A 136 -1.92 7.70 22.02
N ARG A 137 -1.55 6.49 22.47
CA ARG A 137 -0.33 6.24 23.28
C ARG A 137 0.94 6.60 22.51
N GLN A 138 1.09 6.12 21.28
CA GLN A 138 2.25 6.40 20.42
C GLN A 138 2.41 7.90 20.17
N ARG A 139 1.30 8.60 19.89
CA ARG A 139 1.30 10.05 19.68
C ARG A 139 1.73 10.78 20.95
N SER A 140 1.18 10.41 22.11
CA SER A 140 1.51 11.03 23.38
C SER A 140 2.98 10.83 23.74
N GLN A 141 3.53 9.64 23.53
CA GLN A 141 4.95 9.36 23.69
C GLN A 141 5.82 10.23 22.77
N SER A 142 5.44 10.34 21.49
CA SER A 142 6.17 11.18 20.52
C SER A 142 6.16 12.66 20.91
N GLN A 143 5.04 13.16 21.40
CA GLN A 143 4.93 14.55 21.90
C GLN A 143 5.79 14.78 23.14
N ALA A 144 5.79 13.85 24.10
CA ALA A 144 6.62 13.95 25.30
C ALA A 144 8.12 13.96 24.93
N TRP A 145 8.57 13.05 24.08
CA TRP A 145 9.97 13.01 23.62
C TRP A 145 10.33 14.27 22.83
N GLY A 146 9.44 14.81 22.00
CA GLY A 146 9.63 16.07 21.30
C GLY A 146 9.82 17.25 22.23
N ALA A 147 9.00 17.35 23.30
CA ALA A 147 9.12 18.38 24.30
C ALA A 147 10.44 18.29 25.09
N ILE A 148 10.83 17.07 25.49
CA ILE A 148 12.13 16.83 26.16
C ILE A 148 13.29 17.24 25.25
N GLY A 149 13.24 16.90 23.96
CA GLY A 149 14.25 17.28 22.98
C GLY A 149 14.37 18.79 22.79
N GLN A 150 13.25 19.52 22.79
CA GLN A 150 13.24 20.98 22.71
C GLN A 150 13.86 21.63 23.96
N VAL A 151 13.52 21.14 25.15
CA VAL A 151 14.13 21.63 26.39
C VAL A 151 15.63 21.37 26.43
N ALA A 152 16.08 20.20 25.97
CA ALA A 152 17.50 19.85 25.88
C ALA A 152 18.23 20.75 24.87
N ALA A 153 17.61 21.04 23.71
CA ALA A 153 18.17 21.95 22.69
C ALA A 153 18.33 23.40 23.22
N LEU A 154 17.36 23.89 24.00
CA LEU A 154 17.45 25.20 24.65
C LEU A 154 18.57 25.27 25.69
N GLY A 155 18.86 24.15 26.37
CA GLY A 155 19.95 24.05 27.36
C GLY A 155 21.34 23.91 26.76
N THR A 156 21.46 23.33 25.56
CA THR A 156 22.75 23.02 24.91
C THR A 156 23.10 23.95 23.76
N GLY A 157 22.16 24.80 23.30
CA GLY A 157 22.39 25.73 22.17
C GLY A 157 22.48 25.04 20.80
N VAL A 158 22.29 23.75 20.72
CA VAL A 158 22.27 23.01 19.44
C VAL A 158 20.85 22.96 18.92
N GLY A 159 20.55 23.78 17.92
CA GLY A 159 19.25 23.89 17.29
C GLY A 159 18.93 22.64 16.43
N ALA A 160 18.37 21.61 17.04
CA ALA A 160 17.69 20.55 16.30
C ALA A 160 16.22 20.95 16.09
N VAL A 161 15.96 21.74 15.06
CA VAL A 161 14.58 21.95 14.56
C VAL A 161 14.19 20.67 13.81
N ALA A 162 13.71 19.68 14.54
CA ALA A 162 13.01 18.57 13.92
C ALA A 162 11.62 19.08 13.49
N ASP A 163 11.40 19.15 12.19
CA ASP A 163 10.15 19.58 11.58
C ASP A 163 8.97 18.77 12.16
N ALA A 164 8.15 19.41 12.96
CA ALA A 164 6.99 18.78 13.63
C ALA A 164 5.98 18.20 12.64
N THR A 165 6.01 18.64 11.39
CA THR A 165 5.19 18.13 10.28
C THR A 165 5.63 16.75 9.78
N GLN A 166 6.91 16.40 9.88
CA GLN A 166 7.38 15.04 9.55
C GLN A 166 7.01 14.00 10.62
N LEU A 167 6.78 14.42 11.86
CA LEU A 167 6.36 13.53 12.95
C LEU A 167 4.92 13.00 12.78
N LEU A 168 4.03 13.76 12.14
CA LEU A 168 2.62 13.39 11.96
C LEU A 168 2.43 12.31 10.87
N GLY A 169 3.17 12.41 9.76
CA GLY A 169 3.15 11.39 8.71
C GLY A 169 4.01 10.14 9.06
N GLY A 170 5.09 10.34 9.82
CA GLY A 170 6.01 9.28 10.17
C GLY A 170 5.52 8.31 11.25
N ALA A 171 4.56 8.71 12.09
CA ALA A 171 4.01 7.83 13.13
C ALA A 171 3.08 6.75 12.56
N LEU A 172 2.31 7.07 11.50
CA LEU A 172 1.47 6.11 10.78
C LEU A 172 2.30 5.11 9.94
N VAL A 173 3.53 5.49 9.55
CA VAL A 173 4.41 4.68 8.69
C VAL A 173 5.39 3.82 9.50
N ARG A 174 5.72 4.18 10.75
CA ARG A 174 6.77 3.49 11.55
C ARG A 174 6.29 2.24 12.29
N GLY A 175 5.00 1.90 12.22
CA GLY A 175 4.43 0.77 12.95
C GLY A 175 4.37 0.96 14.48
N TYR A 176 3.72 0.04 15.14
CA TYR A 176 3.62 0.01 16.60
C TYR A 176 4.85 -0.67 17.24
N GLY A 177 5.18 -0.26 18.46
CA GLY A 177 6.25 -0.92 19.18
C GLY A 177 5.90 -2.36 19.55
N ARG A 178 6.92 -3.22 19.73
CA ARG A 178 6.76 -4.66 20.00
C ARG A 178 5.75 -4.98 21.10
N GLU A 179 5.72 -4.21 22.16
CA GLU A 179 4.79 -4.43 23.29
C GLU A 179 3.34 -4.20 22.88
N MET A 180 3.08 -3.17 22.06
CA MET A 180 1.75 -2.88 21.53
C MET A 180 1.27 -3.97 20.56
N GLU A 181 2.19 -4.53 19.76
CA GLU A 181 1.89 -5.66 18.87
C GLU A 181 1.49 -6.92 19.66
N LEU A 182 2.26 -7.27 20.70
CA LEU A 182 1.94 -8.41 21.58
C LEU A 182 0.61 -8.22 22.31
N GLN A 183 0.28 -6.99 22.70
CA GLN A 183 -1.00 -6.65 23.30
C GLN A 183 -2.16 -6.77 22.29
N ALA A 184 -1.98 -6.29 21.06
CA ALA A 184 -2.98 -6.42 20.01
C ALA A 184 -3.24 -7.90 19.64
N ASP A 185 -2.19 -8.72 19.58
CA ASP A 185 -2.31 -10.18 19.37
C ASP A 185 -3.10 -10.86 20.47
N GLU A 186 -2.82 -10.56 21.76
CA GLU A 186 -3.54 -11.13 22.89
C GLU A 186 -5.02 -10.74 22.86
N LEU A 187 -5.32 -9.49 22.54
CA LEU A 187 -6.70 -9.00 22.37
C LEU A 187 -7.39 -9.67 21.19
N ALA A 188 -6.68 -9.86 20.08
CA ALA A 188 -7.22 -10.54 18.91
C ALA A 188 -7.63 -11.97 19.19
N LEU A 189 -6.80 -12.75 19.91
CA LEU A 189 -7.16 -14.11 20.36
C LEU A 189 -8.45 -14.13 21.18
N GLN A 190 -8.59 -13.18 22.11
CA GLN A 190 -9.79 -13.08 22.95
C GLN A 190 -11.03 -12.73 22.14
N TYR A 191 -10.91 -11.78 21.19
CA TYR A 191 -12.04 -11.34 20.35
C TYR A 191 -12.47 -12.44 19.38
N LEU A 192 -11.52 -13.16 18.79
CA LEU A 192 -11.82 -14.32 17.93
C LEU A 192 -12.57 -15.39 18.68
N ALA A 193 -12.05 -15.83 19.84
CA ALA A 193 -12.70 -16.86 20.65
C ALA A 193 -14.12 -16.46 21.05
N ARG A 194 -14.32 -15.23 21.55
CA ARG A 194 -15.64 -14.73 21.99
C ARG A 194 -16.61 -14.56 20.83
N SER A 195 -16.13 -14.21 19.63
CA SER A 195 -16.96 -14.09 18.43
C SER A 195 -17.20 -15.41 17.71
N GLY A 196 -16.63 -16.53 18.22
CA GLY A 196 -16.82 -17.89 17.71
C GLY A 196 -15.94 -18.25 16.51
N TYR A 197 -14.97 -17.42 16.16
CA TYR A 197 -13.94 -17.78 15.18
C TYR A 197 -12.82 -18.59 15.84
N ASP A 198 -12.14 -19.41 15.03
CA ASP A 198 -10.98 -20.17 15.49
C ASP A 198 -9.78 -19.22 15.70
N PRO A 199 -9.23 -19.10 16.94
CA PRO A 199 -8.11 -18.21 17.19
C PRO A 199 -6.81 -18.63 16.48
N GLN A 200 -6.68 -19.90 16.04
CA GLN A 200 -5.56 -20.36 15.22
C GLN A 200 -5.48 -19.63 13.88
N ALA A 201 -6.55 -18.98 13.45
CA ALA A 201 -6.56 -18.15 12.26
C ALA A 201 -5.54 -16.99 12.34
N LEU A 202 -5.23 -16.47 13.54
CA LEU A 202 -4.21 -15.43 13.70
C LEU A 202 -2.79 -15.97 13.42
N VAL A 203 -2.49 -17.19 13.88
CA VAL A 203 -1.24 -17.89 13.53
C VAL A 203 -1.14 -18.06 12.03
N LYS A 204 -2.25 -18.50 11.40
CA LYS A 204 -2.29 -18.70 9.95
C LYS A 204 -2.03 -17.43 9.14
N VAL A 205 -2.58 -16.30 9.56
CA VAL A 205 -2.29 -14.99 8.93
C VAL A 205 -0.78 -14.68 8.98
N ILE A 206 -0.12 -14.88 10.13
CA ILE A 206 1.33 -14.64 10.26
C ILE A 206 2.13 -15.57 9.33
N GLU A 207 1.76 -16.85 9.23
CA GLU A 207 2.40 -17.80 8.30
C GLU A 207 2.26 -17.36 6.84
N VAL A 208 1.07 -16.90 6.44
CA VAL A 208 0.80 -16.37 5.08
C VAL A 208 1.72 -15.20 4.77
N LEU A 209 1.84 -14.25 5.70
CA LEU A 209 2.68 -13.07 5.52
C LEU A 209 4.18 -13.44 5.49
N GLN A 210 4.61 -14.42 6.31
CA GLN A 210 6.00 -14.92 6.28
C GLN A 210 6.32 -15.62 4.95
N ALA A 211 5.40 -16.43 4.43
CA ALA A 211 5.57 -17.08 3.14
C ALA A 211 5.70 -16.06 2.00
N GLN A 212 4.90 -14.98 2.04
CA GLN A 212 4.97 -13.89 1.09
C GLN A 212 6.31 -13.16 1.16
N ASP A 213 6.79 -12.84 2.36
CA ASP A 213 8.07 -12.16 2.55
C ASP A 213 9.25 -13.06 2.10
N ALA A 214 9.20 -14.36 2.39
CA ALA A 214 10.19 -15.32 1.91
C ALA A 214 10.23 -15.40 0.37
N PHE A 215 9.08 -15.40 -0.28
CA PHE A 215 8.97 -15.38 -1.74
C PHE A 215 9.58 -14.10 -2.32
N LEU A 216 9.23 -12.94 -1.79
CA LEU A 216 9.76 -11.66 -2.24
C LEU A 216 11.27 -11.53 -2.06
N ARG A 217 11.82 -12.09 -0.97
CA ARG A 217 13.28 -12.17 -0.79
C ARG A 217 13.93 -13.06 -1.85
N SER A 218 13.31 -14.17 -2.20
CA SER A 218 13.82 -15.06 -3.27
C SER A 218 13.80 -14.37 -4.64
N GLU A 219 12.77 -13.57 -4.92
CA GLU A 219 12.67 -12.78 -6.15
C GLU A 219 13.76 -11.68 -6.22
N ARG A 220 14.05 -11.02 -5.09
CA ARG A 220 15.11 -9.99 -4.99
C ARG A 220 16.52 -10.55 -5.11
N ALA A 221 16.73 -11.79 -4.73
CA ALA A 221 18.00 -12.46 -4.84
C ALA A 221 18.37 -12.86 -6.29
N ASP A 222 17.40 -12.80 -7.22
CA ASP A 222 17.63 -13.05 -8.65
C ASP A 222 18.08 -11.73 -9.33
N PRO A 223 19.34 -11.62 -9.83
CA PRO A 223 19.86 -10.39 -10.44
C PRO A 223 19.07 -9.91 -11.68
N GLY A 224 18.27 -10.79 -12.29
CA GLY A 224 17.44 -10.49 -13.45
C GLY A 224 16.03 -9.97 -13.10
N ARG A 225 15.67 -9.91 -11.83
CA ARG A 225 14.32 -9.56 -11.36
C ARG A 225 14.32 -8.36 -10.44
N GLN A 226 13.47 -7.40 -10.76
CA GLN A 226 13.18 -6.28 -9.86
C GLN A 226 11.93 -6.62 -9.05
N ALA A 227 12.13 -6.80 -7.74
CA ALA A 227 11.04 -6.76 -6.80
C ALA A 227 10.56 -5.31 -6.68
N GLY A 228 9.32 -5.05 -7.05
CA GLY A 228 8.66 -3.77 -6.74
C GLY A 228 8.77 -3.44 -5.26
N GLY A 229 8.79 -2.16 -4.90
CA GLY A 229 8.77 -1.71 -3.51
C GLY A 229 7.49 -2.24 -2.85
N TYR A 230 7.62 -3.33 -2.10
CA TYR A 230 6.52 -3.91 -1.33
C TYR A 230 6.56 -3.30 0.06
N HIS A 231 5.48 -2.59 0.41
CA HIS A 231 5.18 -2.18 1.78
C HIS A 231 4.16 -3.16 2.33
N GLY A 232 4.65 -4.20 3.01
CA GLY A 232 3.80 -5.22 3.60
C GLY A 232 3.35 -4.91 5.00
N LEU A 233 2.39 -5.70 5.51
CA LEU A 233 1.90 -5.63 6.89
C LEU A 233 3.05 -5.69 7.92
N PHE A 234 4.18 -6.31 7.58
CA PHE A 234 5.35 -6.36 8.46
C PHE A 234 6.12 -5.04 8.60
N ASP A 235 5.93 -4.08 7.70
CA ASP A 235 6.54 -2.75 7.84
C ASP A 235 5.79 -1.93 8.91
N SER A 236 4.46 -2.11 9.01
CA SER A 236 3.61 -1.49 10.03
C SER A 236 3.45 -2.35 11.29
N HIS A 237 3.52 -3.69 11.18
CA HIS A 237 3.34 -4.69 12.25
C HIS A 237 4.46 -5.73 12.21
N PRO A 238 5.65 -5.44 12.73
CA PRO A 238 6.80 -6.33 12.61
C PRO A 238 6.50 -7.74 13.14
N ALA A 239 6.66 -8.75 12.26
CA ALA A 239 6.56 -10.14 12.65
C ALA A 239 7.83 -10.56 13.38
N HIS A 240 7.77 -10.53 14.69
CA HIS A 240 8.83 -11.12 15.49
C HIS A 240 8.53 -12.61 15.71
N GLU A 241 9.57 -13.46 15.62
CA GLU A 241 9.46 -14.87 16.02
C GLU A 241 8.85 -15.04 17.43
N ALA A 242 8.99 -14.02 18.27
CA ALA A 242 8.38 -14.01 19.59
C ALA A 242 6.85 -13.94 19.55
N ARG A 243 6.24 -13.22 18.58
CA ARG A 243 4.78 -13.18 18.41
C ARG A 243 4.28 -14.58 18.06
N LEU A 244 4.87 -15.20 17.04
CA LEU A 244 4.48 -16.54 16.62
C LEU A 244 4.63 -17.57 17.73
N ARG A 245 5.77 -17.58 18.46
CA ARG A 245 5.99 -18.49 19.60
C ARG A 245 4.97 -18.27 20.72
N GLN A 246 4.63 -17.04 21.04
CA GLN A 246 3.62 -16.72 22.05
C GLN A 246 2.25 -17.21 21.63
N LEU A 247 1.84 -16.96 20.39
CA LEU A 247 0.55 -17.38 19.86
C LEU A 247 0.43 -18.92 19.83
N MET A 248 1.47 -19.62 19.35
CA MET A 248 1.50 -21.08 19.29
C MET A 248 1.49 -21.73 20.69
N SER A 249 1.95 -21.05 21.73
CA SER A 249 1.94 -21.56 23.12
C SER A 249 0.57 -21.46 23.78
N ARG A 250 -0.40 -20.77 23.18
CA ARG A 250 -1.74 -20.63 23.74
C ARG A 250 -2.63 -21.80 23.36
N GLU A 251 -3.23 -22.42 24.34
CA GLU A 251 -4.32 -23.37 24.11
C GLU A 251 -5.55 -22.56 23.70
N THR A 252 -6.03 -22.81 22.50
CA THR A 252 -7.21 -22.17 21.93
C THR A 252 -8.28 -23.22 21.68
N GLY A 253 -9.52 -22.92 22.03
CA GLY A 253 -10.65 -23.78 21.69
C GLY A 253 -10.93 -23.77 20.17
N PRO A 254 -11.64 -24.77 19.65
CA PRO A 254 -12.03 -24.80 18.24
C PRO A 254 -13.03 -23.70 17.93
N GLY A 255 -12.99 -23.20 16.71
CA GLY A 255 -13.90 -22.20 16.19
C GLY A 255 -14.24 -22.41 14.71
N VAL A 256 -15.04 -21.52 14.15
CA VAL A 256 -15.41 -21.59 12.75
C VAL A 256 -14.36 -20.94 11.86
N TRP A 257 -14.14 -21.53 10.66
CA TRP A 257 -13.24 -21.00 9.63
C TRP A 257 -13.99 -20.33 8.48
N ASN A 258 -15.19 -20.78 8.15
CA ASN A 258 -16.05 -20.26 7.08
C ASN A 258 -15.33 -20.06 5.73
N ARG A 259 -14.57 -21.05 5.28
CA ARG A 259 -13.81 -20.98 4.03
C ARG A 259 -14.70 -20.76 2.81
N ASP A 260 -15.79 -21.52 2.71
CA ASP A 260 -16.69 -21.47 1.55
C ASP A 260 -17.29 -20.06 1.35
N ALA A 261 -17.77 -19.43 2.42
CA ALA A 261 -18.32 -18.07 2.38
C ALA A 261 -17.26 -17.05 1.95
N TYR A 262 -16.04 -17.20 2.47
CA TYR A 262 -14.92 -16.32 2.12
C TYR A 262 -14.54 -16.43 0.65
N PHE A 263 -14.37 -17.64 0.12
CA PHE A 263 -14.04 -17.84 -1.28
C PHE A 263 -15.12 -17.30 -2.21
N GLN A 264 -16.40 -17.47 -1.86
CA GLN A 264 -17.51 -16.89 -2.61
C GLN A 264 -17.46 -15.34 -2.61
N ALA A 265 -17.13 -14.73 -1.48
CA ALA A 265 -17.02 -13.27 -1.36
C ALA A 265 -15.84 -12.71 -2.17
N LEU A 266 -14.79 -13.50 -2.43
CA LEU A 266 -13.62 -13.09 -3.18
C LEU A 266 -13.72 -13.34 -4.70
N ASP A 267 -14.74 -14.04 -5.18
CA ASP A 267 -14.84 -14.31 -6.62
C ASP A 267 -15.01 -13.00 -7.40
N GLY A 268 -14.15 -12.76 -8.36
CA GLY A 268 -14.12 -11.49 -9.11
C GLY A 268 -13.19 -10.42 -8.54
N LEU A 269 -12.55 -10.64 -7.38
CA LEU A 269 -11.59 -9.69 -6.80
C LEU A 269 -10.45 -9.41 -7.79
N VAL A 270 -10.16 -8.14 -8.01
CA VAL A 270 -9.05 -7.70 -8.89
C VAL A 270 -7.70 -8.00 -8.24
N ILE A 271 -6.76 -8.51 -9.03
CA ILE A 271 -5.34 -8.64 -8.66
C ILE A 271 -4.49 -7.65 -9.49
N GLY A 272 -3.44 -7.12 -8.89
CA GLY A 272 -2.54 -6.16 -9.54
C GLY A 272 -2.86 -4.72 -9.17
N GLY A 273 -2.49 -3.75 -9.99
CA GLY A 273 -2.66 -2.33 -9.72
C GLY A 273 -4.11 -1.93 -9.44
N PRO A 274 -4.34 -0.73 -8.86
CA PRO A 274 -5.68 -0.22 -8.60
C PRO A 274 -6.49 -0.08 -9.89
N VAL A 275 -7.79 -0.32 -9.79
CA VAL A 275 -8.71 -0.13 -10.91
C VAL A 275 -8.72 1.35 -11.30
N GLY A 276 -8.51 1.65 -12.61
CA GLY A 276 -8.50 3.02 -13.10
C GLY A 276 -7.15 3.75 -13.00
N GLN A 277 -6.06 3.06 -12.66
CA GLN A 277 -4.70 3.63 -12.69
C GLN A 277 -3.85 3.13 -13.86
N GLY A 278 -4.45 2.48 -14.84
CA GLY A 278 -3.74 1.83 -15.93
C GLY A 278 -3.21 0.44 -15.59
N VAL A 279 -3.00 -0.38 -16.60
CA VAL A 279 -2.53 -1.76 -16.45
C VAL A 279 -1.22 -1.94 -17.20
N LEU A 280 -0.18 -2.34 -16.45
CA LEU A 280 1.13 -2.66 -17.00
C LEU A 280 1.23 -4.17 -17.25
N ARG A 281 1.47 -4.58 -18.51
CA ARG A 281 1.74 -5.96 -18.90
C ARG A 281 3.11 -6.06 -19.56
N GLY A 282 4.08 -6.64 -18.86
CA GLY A 282 5.46 -6.64 -19.31
C GLY A 282 6.01 -5.21 -19.36
N ARG A 283 6.27 -4.71 -20.58
CA ARG A 283 6.71 -3.34 -20.82
C ARG A 283 5.58 -2.39 -21.27
N HIS A 284 4.41 -2.92 -21.62
CA HIS A 284 3.30 -2.19 -22.17
C HIS A 284 2.36 -1.69 -21.07
N LEU A 285 2.17 -0.37 -21.00
CA LEU A 285 1.18 0.29 -20.16
C LEU A 285 -0.01 0.73 -21.00
N SER A 286 -1.20 0.28 -20.65
CA SER A 286 -2.47 0.79 -21.14
C SER A 286 -3.14 1.61 -20.03
N HIS A 287 -3.34 2.91 -20.24
CA HIS A 287 -3.84 3.83 -19.23
C HIS A 287 -5.17 4.44 -19.64
N GLY A 288 -6.28 3.82 -19.25
CA GLY A 288 -7.63 4.24 -19.60
C GLY A 288 -7.95 5.70 -19.22
N PRO A 289 -7.75 6.14 -17.96
CA PRO A 289 -8.05 7.52 -17.56
C PRO A 289 -7.28 8.60 -18.35
N LEU A 290 -6.05 8.34 -18.75
CA LEU A 290 -5.29 9.23 -19.62
C LEU A 290 -5.63 9.04 -21.10
N GLY A 291 -6.29 7.95 -21.48
CA GLY A 291 -6.62 7.63 -22.87
C GLY A 291 -5.41 7.24 -23.72
N VAL A 292 -4.33 6.73 -23.11
CA VAL A 292 -3.06 6.44 -23.82
C VAL A 292 -2.50 5.07 -23.50
N ALA A 293 -1.70 4.58 -24.46
CA ALA A 293 -0.86 3.41 -24.28
C ALA A 293 0.59 3.76 -24.66
N LEU A 294 1.55 3.18 -23.96
CA LEU A 294 2.98 3.39 -24.18
C LEU A 294 3.82 2.24 -23.64
N ASP A 295 5.05 2.12 -24.16
CA ASP A 295 5.98 1.07 -23.79
C ASP A 295 7.14 1.63 -22.96
N TYR A 296 7.41 1.02 -21.81
CA TYR A 296 8.58 1.32 -20.99
C TYR A 296 9.74 0.36 -21.28
N PRO A 297 10.99 0.74 -21.00
CA PRO A 297 12.11 -0.18 -21.10
C PRO A 297 11.94 -1.35 -20.13
N LEU A 298 12.43 -2.53 -20.52
CA LEU A 298 12.40 -3.69 -19.64
C LEU A 298 13.14 -3.40 -18.33
N GLY A 299 12.53 -3.82 -17.22
CA GLY A 299 13.12 -3.65 -15.89
C GLY A 299 12.85 -2.30 -15.24
N TRP A 300 12.23 -1.33 -15.93
CA TRP A 300 11.81 -0.09 -15.29
C TRP A 300 10.61 -0.32 -14.38
N ARG A 301 10.67 0.24 -13.17
CA ARG A 301 9.56 0.20 -12.21
C ARG A 301 8.58 1.32 -12.54
N VAL A 302 7.35 0.97 -12.89
CA VAL A 302 6.29 1.92 -13.25
C VAL A 302 5.33 2.07 -12.08
N VAL A 303 5.10 3.30 -11.66
CA VAL A 303 4.07 3.72 -10.69
C VAL A 303 3.03 4.51 -11.47
N SER A 304 1.81 4.02 -11.51
CA SER A 304 0.71 4.62 -12.25
C SER A 304 -0.33 5.15 -11.27
N GLU A 305 -0.77 6.37 -11.50
CA GLU A 305 -1.82 7.08 -10.77
C GLU A 305 -2.92 7.50 -11.76
N PRO A 306 -4.12 7.91 -11.34
CA PRO A 306 -5.22 8.22 -12.27
C PRO A 306 -4.89 9.32 -13.29
N ASP A 307 -4.03 10.27 -12.95
CA ASP A 307 -3.69 11.45 -13.74
C ASP A 307 -2.21 11.55 -14.12
N SER A 308 -1.41 10.59 -13.68
CA SER A 308 0.04 10.61 -13.88
C SER A 308 0.66 9.22 -13.88
N VAL A 309 1.84 9.12 -14.48
CA VAL A 309 2.66 7.90 -14.43
C VAL A 309 4.10 8.30 -14.18
N THR A 310 4.79 7.60 -13.28
CA THR A 310 6.22 7.79 -13.05
C THR A 310 6.94 6.45 -13.16
N ALA A 311 7.93 6.39 -14.02
CA ALA A 311 8.79 5.22 -14.19
C ALA A 311 10.20 5.51 -13.66
N TYR A 312 10.84 4.51 -13.08
CA TYR A 312 12.19 4.58 -12.54
C TYR A 312 13.07 3.52 -13.18
N SER A 313 14.30 3.88 -13.52
CA SER A 313 15.30 2.91 -14.00
C SER A 313 15.57 1.82 -12.96
N PRO A 314 16.13 0.68 -13.38
CA PRO A 314 16.41 -0.45 -12.47
C PRO A 314 17.19 -0.10 -11.21
N ASP A 315 18.15 0.78 -11.32
CA ASP A 315 18.98 1.29 -10.24
C ASP A 315 18.36 2.49 -9.47
N GLY A 316 17.18 2.97 -9.93
CA GLY A 316 16.50 4.14 -9.38
C GLY A 316 17.18 5.48 -9.74
N ALA A 317 18.27 5.47 -10.51
CA ALA A 317 19.05 6.67 -10.79
C ALA A 317 18.34 7.65 -11.74
N VAL A 318 17.45 7.16 -12.60
CA VAL A 318 16.70 7.94 -13.58
C VAL A 318 15.19 7.77 -13.35
N TYR A 319 14.44 8.86 -13.45
CA TYR A 319 12.99 8.81 -13.49
C TYR A 319 12.45 9.44 -14.76
N LEU A 320 11.26 8.99 -15.17
CA LEU A 320 10.46 9.54 -16.26
C LEU A 320 9.01 9.70 -15.79
N GLY A 321 8.58 10.95 -15.60
CA GLY A 321 7.20 11.30 -15.27
C GLY A 321 6.40 11.65 -16.52
N LEU A 322 5.14 11.21 -16.55
CA LEU A 322 4.11 11.57 -17.53
C LEU A 322 2.92 12.20 -16.79
N ARG A 323 2.46 13.34 -17.28
CA ARG A 323 1.20 13.97 -16.85
C ARG A 323 0.42 14.44 -18.06
N SER A 324 -0.88 14.63 -17.91
CA SER A 324 -1.69 15.23 -18.97
C SER A 324 -2.40 16.48 -18.48
N GLU A 325 -2.55 17.44 -19.37
CA GLU A 325 -3.32 18.65 -19.13
C GLU A 325 -4.11 19.05 -20.38
N PRO A 326 -5.17 19.85 -20.26
CA PRO A 326 -5.86 20.42 -21.43
C PRO A 326 -4.91 21.24 -22.28
N VAL A 327 -5.12 21.20 -23.61
CA VAL A 327 -4.37 22.02 -24.56
C VAL A 327 -5.32 22.90 -25.37
N ASP A 328 -4.93 24.16 -25.58
CA ASP A 328 -5.68 25.08 -26.43
C ASP A 328 -5.53 24.69 -27.90
N PRO A 329 -6.63 24.63 -28.68
CA PRO A 329 -6.56 24.37 -30.09
C PRO A 329 -5.71 25.44 -30.82
N GLY A 330 -4.79 24.98 -31.67
CA GLY A 330 -3.94 25.88 -32.46
C GLY A 330 -2.56 26.16 -31.92
N LEU A 331 -2.24 25.75 -30.72
CA LEU A 331 -0.85 25.78 -30.23
C LEU A 331 -0.02 24.67 -30.92
N SER A 332 1.25 24.99 -31.24
CA SER A 332 2.19 23.93 -31.64
C SER A 332 2.80 23.26 -30.41
N PRO A 333 3.19 21.97 -30.50
CA PRO A 333 3.89 21.30 -29.38
C PRO A 333 5.13 22.04 -28.91
N MET A 334 5.91 22.64 -29.82
CA MET A 334 7.11 23.41 -29.47
C MET A 334 6.77 24.69 -28.73
N THR A 335 5.74 25.44 -29.19
CA THR A 335 5.27 26.65 -28.51
C THR A 335 4.78 26.35 -27.10
N PHE A 336 4.01 25.29 -26.97
CA PHE A 336 3.52 24.82 -25.67
C PHE A 336 4.66 24.43 -24.72
N LEU A 337 5.63 23.65 -25.19
CA LEU A 337 6.79 23.24 -24.41
C LEU A 337 7.60 24.47 -23.95
N SER A 338 7.84 25.42 -24.85
CA SER A 338 8.55 26.64 -24.52
C SER A 338 7.86 27.49 -23.45
N ALA A 339 6.53 27.58 -23.49
CA ALA A 339 5.74 28.30 -22.49
C ALA A 339 5.81 27.63 -21.11
N ARG A 340 5.85 26.29 -21.03
CA ARG A 340 5.86 25.53 -19.76
C ARG A 340 7.20 25.55 -19.02
N VAL A 341 8.31 25.85 -19.70
CA VAL A 341 9.63 25.86 -19.06
C VAL A 341 9.99 27.18 -18.36
N GLY A 342 9.07 28.15 -18.36
CA GLY A 342 9.23 29.38 -17.57
C GLY A 342 10.45 30.22 -17.92
N GLY A 343 10.77 30.39 -19.24
CA GLY A 343 11.90 31.20 -19.71
C GLY A 343 13.27 30.50 -19.62
N ARG A 344 13.35 29.25 -19.21
CA ARG A 344 14.58 28.47 -19.24
C ARG A 344 14.96 28.14 -20.69
N HIS A 345 16.25 28.08 -20.96
CA HIS A 345 16.73 27.75 -22.27
C HIS A 345 16.50 26.27 -22.62
N LEU A 346 15.85 26.05 -23.78
CA LEU A 346 15.72 24.76 -24.40
C LEU A 346 16.93 24.49 -25.30
N LEU A 347 17.62 23.40 -25.05
CA LEU A 347 18.73 22.92 -25.87
C LEU A 347 18.30 21.72 -26.69
N ASP A 348 18.81 21.58 -27.90
CA ASP A 348 18.48 20.46 -28.81
C ASP A 348 16.96 20.27 -28.97
N ALA A 349 16.25 21.40 -29.12
CA ALA A 349 14.80 21.40 -29.30
C ALA A 349 14.44 20.92 -30.72
N ARG A 350 13.57 19.90 -30.80
CA ARG A 350 13.18 19.29 -32.09
C ARG A 350 11.78 18.66 -31.99
N THR A 351 11.20 18.40 -33.14
CA THR A 351 9.98 17.62 -33.28
C THR A 351 10.21 16.15 -32.96
N LEU A 352 9.15 15.44 -32.56
CA LEU A 352 9.16 13.99 -32.34
C LEU A 352 8.83 13.29 -33.68
N ASP A 353 9.85 13.12 -34.50
CA ASP A 353 9.66 12.46 -35.79
C ASP A 353 9.43 10.96 -35.60
N GLY A 354 8.42 10.40 -36.30
CA GLY A 354 8.02 9.00 -36.22
C GLY A 354 7.13 8.65 -35.03
N ALA A 355 6.74 9.62 -34.19
CA ALA A 355 5.74 9.42 -33.16
C ALA A 355 4.31 9.29 -33.70
N ALA A 356 3.45 8.52 -33.05
CA ALA A 356 2.03 8.41 -33.44
C ALA A 356 1.25 9.71 -33.18
N LEU A 357 1.69 10.51 -32.18
CA LEU A 357 1.12 11.80 -31.86
C LEU A 357 2.11 12.92 -32.15
N PRO A 358 1.66 14.07 -32.71
CA PRO A 358 2.53 15.21 -32.96
C PRO A 358 3.13 15.71 -31.65
N GLY A 359 4.45 15.96 -31.64
CA GLY A 359 5.13 16.30 -30.39
C GLY A 359 6.45 17.04 -30.60
N ALA A 360 7.02 17.47 -29.50
CA ALA A 360 8.32 18.12 -29.42
C ALA A 360 9.11 17.65 -28.21
N THR A 361 10.43 17.71 -28.28
CA THR A 361 11.33 17.38 -27.19
C THR A 361 12.52 18.33 -27.13
N ALA A 362 13.07 18.51 -25.94
CA ALA A 362 14.26 19.32 -25.71
C ALA A 362 14.98 18.92 -24.44
N TRP A 363 16.22 19.35 -24.30
CA TRP A 363 16.89 19.39 -23.03
C TRP A 363 16.63 20.73 -22.32
N LEU A 364 16.27 20.68 -21.05
CA LEU A 364 16.15 21.87 -20.22
C LEU A 364 17.49 22.14 -19.55
N ALA A 365 18.08 23.30 -19.88
CA ALA A 365 19.34 23.75 -19.29
C ALA A 365 19.21 24.03 -17.79
N GLY A 366 20.23 23.70 -17.02
CA GLY A 366 20.35 23.97 -15.60
C GLY A 366 20.78 22.74 -14.78
N PRO A 367 21.24 22.93 -13.54
CA PRO A 367 21.45 21.84 -12.58
C PRO A 367 20.15 21.57 -11.78
N PRO A 368 19.59 20.31 -11.79
CA PRO A 368 19.95 19.23 -12.69
C PRO A 368 19.37 19.39 -14.10
N ALA A 369 20.11 18.93 -15.13
CA ALA A 369 19.61 18.86 -16.49
C ALA A 369 18.43 17.89 -16.57
N ARG A 370 17.42 18.22 -17.39
CA ARG A 370 16.20 17.39 -17.57
C ARG A 370 15.92 17.21 -19.04
N ARG A 371 15.44 16.04 -19.42
CA ARG A 371 14.80 15.83 -20.73
C ARG A 371 13.33 16.14 -20.57
N VAL A 372 12.80 17.01 -21.43
CA VAL A 372 11.37 17.34 -21.48
C VAL A 372 10.81 17.01 -22.85
N ALA A 373 9.57 16.55 -22.89
CA ALA A 373 8.86 16.31 -24.13
C ALA A 373 7.36 16.57 -23.93
N VAL A 374 6.68 16.84 -25.03
CA VAL A 374 5.23 16.95 -25.09
C VAL A 374 4.73 16.24 -26.34
N ALA A 375 3.62 15.51 -26.21
CA ALA A 375 2.87 14.96 -27.34
C ALA A 375 1.41 15.41 -27.23
N PHE A 376 0.75 15.70 -28.35
CA PHE A 376 -0.62 16.20 -28.40
C PHE A 376 -1.58 15.12 -28.88
N GLY A 377 -2.58 14.79 -28.05
CA GLY A 377 -3.80 14.12 -28.46
C GLY A 377 -4.87 15.13 -28.85
N ASP A 378 -6.12 14.68 -29.03
CA ASP A 378 -7.21 15.50 -29.57
C ASP A 378 -7.53 16.76 -28.74
N ALA A 379 -7.48 16.66 -27.40
CA ALA A 379 -7.80 17.75 -26.49
C ALA A 379 -6.82 17.86 -25.31
N ARG A 380 -5.74 17.10 -25.30
CA ARG A 380 -4.80 16.99 -24.18
C ARG A 380 -3.35 17.03 -24.65
N ALA A 381 -2.53 17.71 -23.87
CA ALA A 381 -1.08 17.64 -23.95
C ALA A 381 -0.57 16.61 -22.94
N TYR A 382 0.29 15.73 -23.37
CA TYR A 382 0.98 14.73 -22.57
C TYR A 382 2.41 15.18 -22.34
N LEU A 383 2.71 15.62 -21.13
CA LEU A 383 4.02 16.15 -20.75
C LEU A 383 4.87 15.07 -20.13
N PHE A 384 6.09 14.95 -20.64
CA PHE A 384 7.11 14.07 -20.11
C PHE A 384 8.23 14.90 -19.48
N VAL A 385 8.68 14.47 -18.31
CA VAL A 385 9.86 15.03 -17.65
C VAL A 385 10.72 13.89 -17.16
N ALA A 386 11.92 13.76 -17.72
CA ALA A 386 12.92 12.83 -17.21
C ALA A 386 14.01 13.60 -16.45
N GLY A 387 14.50 13.00 -15.37
CA GLY A 387 15.53 13.55 -14.52
C GLY A 387 16.36 12.44 -13.86
N ALA A 388 17.51 12.86 -13.31
CA ALA A 388 18.41 12.01 -12.52
C ALA A 388 19.11 12.86 -11.47
N GLU A 389 19.51 12.26 -10.34
CA GLU A 389 20.35 12.94 -9.36
C GLU A 389 21.73 13.31 -9.95
N LYS A 390 22.29 12.41 -10.77
CA LYS A 390 23.55 12.63 -11.50
C LYS A 390 23.23 12.79 -12.98
N GLY A 391 23.53 13.94 -13.56
CA GLY A 391 23.19 14.29 -14.93
C GLY A 391 23.77 13.36 -16.00
N ALA A 392 24.86 12.64 -15.73
CA ALA A 392 25.45 11.64 -16.62
C ALA A 392 24.49 10.45 -16.83
N ALA A 393 23.88 9.93 -15.76
CA ALA A 393 22.95 8.79 -15.83
C ALA A 393 21.74 9.06 -16.76
N LEU A 394 21.23 10.30 -16.75
CA LEU A 394 20.13 10.66 -17.66
C LEU A 394 20.57 10.67 -19.13
N ARG A 395 21.80 11.10 -19.43
CA ARG A 395 22.31 11.09 -20.80
C ARG A 395 22.49 9.67 -21.34
N ASP A 396 22.93 8.76 -20.49
CA ASP A 396 23.08 7.34 -20.84
C ASP A 396 21.73 6.66 -21.09
N ALA A 397 20.68 7.10 -20.37
CA ALA A 397 19.31 6.60 -20.51
C ALA A 397 18.48 7.35 -21.57
N ASP A 398 18.99 8.43 -22.20
CA ASP A 398 18.21 9.32 -23.07
C ASP A 398 17.53 8.60 -24.24
N ALA A 399 18.21 7.65 -24.85
CA ALA A 399 17.65 6.85 -25.94
C ALA A 399 16.44 6.02 -25.47
N GLN A 400 16.49 5.46 -24.27
CA GLN A 400 15.39 4.70 -23.66
C GLN A 400 14.21 5.62 -23.31
N VAL A 401 14.50 6.78 -22.73
CA VAL A 401 13.52 7.82 -22.42
C VAL A 401 12.78 8.25 -23.70
N LEU A 402 13.51 8.58 -24.76
CA LEU A 402 12.92 8.98 -26.04
C LEU A 402 12.14 7.84 -26.69
N ALA A 403 12.61 6.61 -26.65
CA ALA A 403 11.85 5.46 -27.16
C ALA A 403 10.51 5.31 -26.45
N THR A 404 10.45 5.53 -25.14
CA THR A 404 9.19 5.54 -24.38
C THR A 404 8.27 6.68 -24.83
N VAL A 405 8.79 7.90 -24.96
CA VAL A 405 8.01 9.06 -25.43
C VAL A 405 7.46 8.82 -26.84
N LEU A 406 8.27 8.27 -27.75
CA LEU A 406 7.86 7.96 -29.14
C LEU A 406 6.83 6.85 -29.22
N SER A 407 6.77 5.96 -28.25
CA SER A 407 5.79 4.87 -28.19
C SER A 407 4.39 5.32 -27.76
N LEU A 408 4.23 6.56 -27.27
CA LEU A 408 2.95 7.08 -26.81
C LEU A 408 1.95 7.16 -27.96
N ARG A 409 0.77 6.60 -27.76
CA ARG A 409 -0.35 6.61 -28.69
C ARG A 409 -1.69 6.56 -27.97
N GLY A 410 -2.77 6.82 -28.66
CA GLY A 410 -4.12 6.58 -28.14
C GLY A 410 -4.36 5.10 -27.85
N VAL A 411 -5.26 4.81 -26.92
CA VAL A 411 -5.68 3.44 -26.58
C VAL A 411 -6.43 2.83 -27.77
N THR A 412 -6.03 1.63 -28.19
CA THR A 412 -6.72 0.81 -29.18
C THR A 412 -7.64 -0.22 -28.52
N GLU A 413 -8.49 -0.91 -29.29
CA GLU A 413 -9.31 -2.02 -28.76
C GLU A 413 -8.44 -3.14 -28.17
N GLN A 414 -7.28 -3.39 -28.77
CA GLN A 414 -6.33 -4.37 -28.24
C GLN A 414 -5.75 -3.90 -26.88
N ASP A 415 -5.43 -2.62 -26.74
CA ASP A 415 -4.97 -2.07 -25.46
C ASP A 415 -6.08 -2.11 -24.41
N ALA A 416 -7.33 -1.83 -24.78
CA ALA A 416 -8.48 -1.94 -23.90
C ALA A 416 -8.66 -3.38 -23.37
N SER A 417 -8.50 -4.39 -24.22
CA SER A 417 -8.54 -5.79 -23.80
C SER A 417 -7.38 -6.17 -22.88
N LEU A 418 -6.19 -5.62 -23.13
CA LEU A 418 -5.02 -5.79 -22.25
C LEU A 418 -5.15 -5.01 -20.95
N ALA A 419 -5.97 -3.97 -20.91
CA ALA A 419 -6.25 -3.16 -19.74
C ALA A 419 -7.31 -3.78 -18.81
N GLU A 420 -7.97 -4.86 -19.20
CA GLU A 420 -8.90 -5.54 -18.32
C GLU A 420 -8.17 -6.03 -17.07
N PRO A 421 -8.69 -5.70 -15.88
CA PRO A 421 -8.05 -6.12 -14.64
C PRO A 421 -8.08 -7.64 -14.52
N VAL A 422 -6.94 -8.21 -14.18
CA VAL A 422 -6.83 -9.63 -13.83
C VAL A 422 -7.60 -9.89 -12.55
N ARG A 423 -8.42 -10.95 -12.52
CA ARG A 423 -9.31 -11.24 -11.40
C ARG A 423 -9.06 -12.62 -10.80
N ILE A 424 -9.32 -12.74 -9.51
CA ILE A 424 -9.47 -14.03 -8.86
C ILE A 424 -10.76 -14.67 -9.37
N ARG A 425 -10.65 -15.96 -9.70
CA ARG A 425 -11.78 -16.86 -9.80
C ARG A 425 -11.62 -17.97 -8.78
N THR A 426 -12.69 -18.27 -8.10
CA THR A 426 -12.70 -19.32 -7.08
C THR A 426 -13.32 -20.58 -7.67
N VAL A 427 -12.61 -21.69 -7.58
CA VAL A 427 -13.03 -22.97 -8.16
C VAL A 427 -12.89 -24.10 -7.13
N LYS A 428 -13.69 -25.14 -7.25
CA LYS A 428 -13.51 -26.37 -6.49
C LYS A 428 -12.67 -27.35 -7.29
N VAL A 429 -11.67 -27.95 -6.63
CA VAL A 429 -10.77 -28.94 -7.21
C VAL A 429 -11.52 -30.25 -7.40
N GLY A 430 -11.52 -30.78 -8.61
CA GLY A 430 -12.12 -32.06 -8.97
C GLY A 430 -11.20 -33.26 -8.66
N LYS A 431 -11.72 -34.47 -8.81
CA LYS A 431 -10.93 -35.72 -8.67
C LYS A 431 -9.85 -35.77 -9.75
N GLY A 432 -8.60 -36.07 -9.36
CA GLY A 432 -7.46 -36.21 -10.26
C GLY A 432 -6.90 -34.92 -10.82
N GLN A 433 -7.37 -33.75 -10.35
CA GLN A 433 -6.80 -32.46 -10.69
C GLN A 433 -5.65 -32.10 -9.75
N HIS A 434 -4.60 -31.51 -10.34
CA HIS A 434 -3.42 -30.97 -9.68
C HIS A 434 -3.35 -29.46 -9.85
N LEU A 435 -2.55 -28.79 -9.05
CA LEU A 435 -2.38 -27.32 -9.12
C LEU A 435 -1.99 -26.85 -10.53
N THR A 436 -1.17 -27.65 -11.22
CA THR A 436 -0.71 -27.35 -12.60
C THR A 436 -1.83 -27.27 -13.62
N ASP A 437 -2.97 -27.94 -13.40
CA ASP A 437 -4.11 -27.91 -14.31
C ASP A 437 -4.84 -26.55 -14.31
N PHE A 438 -4.59 -25.75 -13.28
CA PHE A 438 -5.19 -24.43 -13.10
C PHE A 438 -4.26 -23.27 -13.51
N ILE A 439 -3.05 -23.58 -13.99
CA ILE A 439 -2.10 -22.58 -14.46
C ILE A 439 -2.43 -22.23 -15.92
N SER A 440 -3.05 -21.08 -16.14
CA SER A 440 -3.22 -20.54 -17.49
C SER A 440 -1.90 -19.88 -17.93
N VAL A 441 -1.18 -20.54 -18.84
CA VAL A 441 -0.03 -19.94 -19.52
C VAL A 441 -0.58 -19.00 -20.62
N GLY A 442 -0.97 -17.79 -20.21
CA GLY A 442 -1.19 -16.70 -21.18
C GLY A 442 0.14 -16.24 -21.77
N ASN A 443 0.14 -15.32 -22.73
CA ASN A 443 1.34 -14.75 -23.40
C ASN A 443 2.34 -14.05 -22.44
N ALA A 444 2.64 -14.65 -21.29
CA ALA A 444 3.45 -14.05 -20.25
C ALA A 444 4.93 -14.41 -20.41
N THR A 445 5.76 -13.41 -20.33
CA THR A 445 7.22 -13.48 -20.14
C THR A 445 7.63 -14.08 -18.77
N VAL A 446 6.67 -14.59 -17.99
CA VAL A 446 6.85 -15.18 -16.65
C VAL A 446 6.99 -16.68 -16.77
N SER A 447 7.97 -17.26 -16.09
CA SER A 447 8.19 -18.72 -16.13
C SER A 447 7.00 -19.47 -15.52
N THR A 448 6.72 -20.70 -16.02
CA THR A 448 5.67 -21.58 -15.47
C THR A 448 5.85 -21.81 -13.97
N ARG A 449 7.10 -21.93 -13.52
CA ARG A 449 7.44 -22.13 -12.09
C ARG A 449 7.03 -20.91 -11.24
N ASP A 450 7.18 -19.70 -11.77
CA ASP A 450 6.82 -18.48 -11.04
C ASP A 450 5.31 -18.31 -10.95
N LEU A 451 4.59 -18.65 -12.02
CA LEU A 451 3.13 -18.68 -12.00
C LEU A 451 2.63 -19.71 -10.98
N GLU A 452 3.23 -20.88 -10.94
CA GLU A 452 2.94 -21.93 -9.97
C GLU A 452 3.18 -21.46 -8.53
N ASN A 453 4.32 -20.85 -8.25
CA ASN A 453 4.63 -20.31 -6.93
C ASN A 453 3.66 -19.20 -6.51
N ARG A 454 3.25 -18.34 -7.42
CA ARG A 454 2.26 -17.29 -7.15
C ARG A 454 0.87 -17.87 -6.83
N ILE A 455 0.44 -18.90 -7.55
CA ILE A 455 -0.82 -19.59 -7.24
C ILE A 455 -0.72 -20.33 -5.90
N ARG A 456 0.42 -20.96 -5.58
CA ARG A 456 0.65 -21.54 -4.26
C ARG A 456 0.57 -20.52 -3.15
N LEU A 457 1.23 -19.37 -3.30
CA LEU A 457 1.15 -18.27 -2.33
C LEU A 457 -0.30 -17.80 -2.13
N LEU A 458 -1.02 -17.59 -3.21
CA LEU A 458 -2.41 -17.12 -3.19
C LEU A 458 -3.33 -18.09 -2.43
N ASN A 459 -2.97 -19.37 -2.38
CA ASN A 459 -3.75 -20.45 -1.77
C ASN A 459 -3.12 -21.03 -0.50
N ASN A 460 -2.09 -20.40 0.07
CA ASN A 460 -1.39 -20.85 1.27
C ASN A 460 -0.75 -22.25 1.13
N LEU A 461 -0.30 -22.57 -0.08
CA LEU A 461 0.35 -23.84 -0.44
C LEU A 461 1.87 -23.70 -0.67
N TYR A 462 2.41 -22.48 -0.58
CA TYR A 462 3.84 -22.22 -0.80
C TYR A 462 4.68 -22.80 0.34
N PRO A 463 5.87 -23.38 0.08
CA PRO A 463 6.53 -23.46 -1.23
C PRO A 463 6.22 -24.72 -2.06
N ILE A 464 5.67 -25.78 -1.50
CA ILE A 464 5.58 -27.12 -2.14
C ILE A 464 4.23 -27.81 -2.01
N GLY A 465 3.22 -27.15 -1.41
CA GLY A 465 1.88 -27.75 -1.24
C GLY A 465 1.18 -28.00 -2.57
N ASP A 466 0.28 -28.96 -2.59
CA ASP A 466 -0.63 -29.26 -3.70
C ASP A 466 -2.07 -29.33 -3.22
N VAL A 467 -3.01 -29.30 -4.15
CA VAL A 467 -4.45 -29.28 -3.90
C VAL A 467 -5.02 -30.68 -3.71
N GLN A 468 -6.11 -30.79 -2.94
CA GLN A 468 -6.85 -32.01 -2.75
C GLN A 468 -8.26 -31.89 -3.38
N PRO A 469 -8.84 -33.02 -3.86
CA PRO A 469 -10.21 -33.01 -4.37
C PRO A 469 -11.20 -32.44 -3.33
N GLY A 470 -11.99 -31.45 -3.77
CA GLY A 470 -12.95 -30.74 -2.91
C GLY A 470 -12.41 -29.45 -2.29
N ASP A 471 -11.11 -29.18 -2.36
CA ASP A 471 -10.54 -27.91 -1.91
C ASP A 471 -11.08 -26.74 -2.75
N TRP A 472 -11.22 -25.58 -2.10
CA TRP A 472 -11.34 -24.32 -2.81
C TRP A 472 -9.97 -23.83 -3.27
N LEU A 473 -9.91 -23.35 -4.49
CA LEU A 473 -8.71 -22.79 -5.09
C LEU A 473 -9.02 -21.42 -5.71
N LYS A 474 -8.17 -20.45 -5.42
CA LYS A 474 -8.12 -19.15 -6.10
C LYS A 474 -7.23 -19.28 -7.33
N VAL A 475 -7.78 -19.05 -8.50
CA VAL A 475 -7.06 -18.99 -9.77
C VAL A 475 -7.11 -17.59 -10.34
N VAL A 476 -6.14 -17.24 -11.15
CA VAL A 476 -5.99 -15.92 -11.75
C VAL A 476 -6.40 -15.97 -13.22
N ARG A 477 -7.41 -15.20 -13.60
CA ARG A 477 -7.92 -15.14 -14.99
C ARG A 477 -8.24 -13.71 -15.40
#